data_b24596719e068da3096e25343e4f4fa3
#
_entry.id   b24596719e068da3096e25343e4f4fa3
#
_cell.length_a   1.000
_cell.length_b   1.000
_cell.length_c   1.000
_cell.angle_alpha   90.00
_cell.angle_beta   90.00
_cell.angle_gamma   90.00
#
_symmetry.space_group_name_H-M   'P 1'
#
loop_
_entity.id
_entity.type
_entity.pdbx_description
1 polymer ?
#
loop_
_entity_poly.entity_id
_entity_poly.type
_entity_poly.pdbx_seq_one_letter_code
_entity_poly.pdbx_strand_id
1 'polypeptide(L)'
;LVSNRQGTRFHLVTMPGEKPFVTRAFTAGRGVSRVSFVSADKLMSMLSTPVGGAGPLSLMSDTDGRVEAVIDSDLDSDAEVAVPVFSPAMYAAIRLSDITDRLLPAIAHPPVTIEMSAEFA
;
A
#
# COMPACT_ATOMS: atom_id res chain seq x y z
N LEU A 1 -2.82 4.85 1.97
CA LEU A 1 -3.30 4.09 3.13
C LEU A 1 -4.82 4.25 3.28
N VAL A 2 -5.50 3.14 3.33
CA VAL A 2 -6.95 3.12 3.51
C VAL A 2 -7.32 2.31 4.75
N SER A 3 -8.48 2.59 5.31
CA SER A 3 -9.00 1.86 6.47
C SER A 3 -10.48 1.59 6.35
N ASN A 4 -10.96 0.62 7.13
CA ASN A 4 -12.39 0.42 7.30
C ASN A 4 -12.98 1.57 8.11
N ARG A 5 -14.31 1.64 8.16
CA ARG A 5 -15.03 2.71 8.85
C ARG A 5 -14.69 2.79 10.34
N GLN A 6 -14.48 1.63 10.99
CA GLN A 6 -14.19 1.56 12.41
C GLN A 6 -12.75 1.95 12.77
N GLY A 7 -11.86 2.07 11.79
CA GLY A 7 -10.45 2.36 12.05
C GLY A 7 -9.71 1.20 12.74
N THR A 8 -10.10 -0.03 12.45
CA THR A 8 -9.52 -1.24 13.03
C THR A 8 -8.72 -2.08 12.05
N ARG A 9 -8.92 -1.86 10.74
CA ARG A 9 -8.18 -2.56 9.67
C ARG A 9 -7.61 -1.53 8.71
N PHE A 10 -6.31 -1.65 8.45
CA PHE A 10 -5.58 -0.72 7.59
C PHE A 10 -4.89 -1.48 6.46
N HIS A 11 -4.89 -0.90 5.28
CA HIS A 11 -4.28 -1.49 4.09
C HIS A 11 -3.44 -0.45 3.38
N LEU A 12 -2.17 -0.75 3.12
CA LEU A 12 -1.33 0.06 2.26
C LEU A 12 -1.28 -0.61 0.89
N VAL A 13 -1.82 0.08 -0.11
CA VAL A 13 -1.96 -0.46 -1.46
C VAL A 13 -0.86 0.09 -2.35
N THR A 14 -0.07 -0.80 -2.93
CA THR A 14 0.92 -0.48 -3.95
C THR A 14 0.37 -0.88 -5.31
N MET A 15 0.27 0.10 -6.22
CA MET A 15 -0.40 -0.08 -7.51
C MET A 15 0.27 0.77 -8.59
N PRO A 16 -0.02 0.52 -9.89
CA PRO A 16 0.52 1.36 -10.97
C PRO A 16 0.13 2.82 -10.82
N GLY A 17 1.10 3.74 -11.04
CA GLY A 17 0.89 5.16 -10.82
C GLY A 17 -0.17 5.79 -11.72
N GLU A 18 -0.35 5.29 -12.94
CA GLU A 18 -1.35 5.77 -13.89
C GLU A 18 -2.74 5.18 -13.68
N LYS A 19 -2.86 4.15 -12.84
CA LYS A 19 -4.14 3.50 -12.56
C LYS A 19 -4.85 4.24 -11.43
N PRO A 20 -6.13 4.66 -11.62
CA PRO A 20 -6.86 5.31 -10.54
C PRO A 20 -7.19 4.31 -9.43
N PHE A 21 -7.14 4.77 -8.17
CA PHE A 21 -7.59 3.94 -7.05
C PHE A 21 -9.12 4.05 -6.94
N VAL A 22 -9.79 2.92 -7.13
CA VAL A 22 -11.25 2.82 -7.03
C VAL A 22 -11.59 1.96 -5.83
N THR A 23 -12.22 2.56 -4.81
CA THR A 23 -12.51 1.86 -3.55
C THR A 23 -13.35 0.60 -3.75
N ARG A 24 -14.30 0.62 -4.68
CA ARG A 24 -15.14 -0.56 -4.99
C ARG A 24 -14.31 -1.70 -5.59
N ALA A 25 -13.35 -1.39 -6.45
CA ALA A 25 -12.46 -2.40 -7.02
C ALA A 25 -11.58 -3.03 -5.93
N PHE A 26 -11.09 -2.22 -5.00
CA PHE A 26 -10.31 -2.71 -3.86
C PHE A 26 -11.14 -3.61 -2.96
N THR A 27 -12.32 -3.17 -2.55
CA THR A 27 -13.16 -3.95 -1.63
C THR A 27 -13.60 -5.27 -2.26
N ALA A 28 -13.91 -5.28 -3.56
CA ALA A 28 -14.24 -6.50 -4.27
C ALA A 28 -13.03 -7.45 -4.37
N GLY A 29 -11.86 -6.91 -4.75
CA GLY A 29 -10.64 -7.71 -4.93
C GLY A 29 -10.09 -8.26 -3.63
N ARG A 30 -10.17 -7.51 -2.53
CA ARG A 30 -9.67 -7.94 -1.22
C ARG A 30 -10.69 -8.75 -0.43
N GLY A 31 -11.96 -8.64 -0.75
CA GLY A 31 -13.03 -9.33 0.00
C GLY A 31 -13.29 -8.71 1.36
N VAL A 32 -13.22 -7.39 1.45
CA VAL A 32 -13.46 -6.63 2.68
C VAL A 32 -14.62 -5.66 2.50
N SER A 33 -15.13 -5.12 3.60
CA SER A 33 -16.14 -4.09 3.57
C SER A 33 -15.53 -2.74 3.21
N ARG A 34 -16.38 -1.75 3.03
CA ARG A 34 -16.02 -0.42 2.54
C ARG A 34 -14.81 0.19 3.26
N VAL A 35 -13.91 0.79 2.47
CA VAL A 35 -12.72 1.50 2.97
C VAL A 35 -12.74 2.96 2.52
N SER A 36 -11.96 3.78 3.22
CA SER A 36 -11.71 5.17 2.84
C SER A 36 -10.26 5.53 3.13
N PHE A 37 -9.79 6.62 2.52
CA PHE A 37 -8.45 7.12 2.82
C PHE A 37 -8.35 7.59 4.27
N VAL A 38 -7.21 7.32 4.90
CA VAL A 38 -6.93 7.84 6.25
C VAL A 38 -6.56 9.32 6.17
N SER A 39 -6.76 10.05 7.29
CA SER A 39 -6.34 11.44 7.38
C SER A 39 -4.82 11.59 7.35
N ALA A 40 -4.34 12.80 7.02
CA ALA A 40 -2.92 13.12 7.06
C ALA A 40 -2.33 12.91 8.46
N ASP A 41 -3.07 13.27 9.51
CA ASP A 41 -2.63 13.08 10.89
C ASP A 41 -2.51 11.60 11.25
N LYS A 42 -3.47 10.79 10.81
CA LYS A 42 -3.43 9.34 11.05
C LYS A 42 -2.26 8.68 10.31
N LEU A 43 -2.02 9.10 9.07
CA LEU A 43 -0.90 8.63 8.27
C LEU A 43 0.43 8.91 8.98
N MET A 44 0.62 10.15 9.44
CA MET A 44 1.83 10.53 10.18
C MET A 44 1.99 9.72 11.47
N SER A 45 0.91 9.52 12.22
CA SER A 45 1.00 8.78 13.48
C SER A 45 1.29 7.30 13.28
N MET A 46 0.78 6.70 12.21
CA MET A 46 0.96 5.26 11.95
C MET A 46 2.24 4.93 11.19
N LEU A 47 2.58 5.72 10.17
CA LEU A 47 3.66 5.39 9.24
C LEU A 47 4.79 6.43 9.22
N SER A 48 4.72 7.45 10.06
CA SER A 48 5.77 8.48 10.19
C SER A 48 6.07 9.18 8.86
N THR A 49 5.04 9.42 8.05
CA THR A 49 5.22 10.02 6.73
C THR A 49 4.12 11.03 6.43
N PRO A 50 4.43 12.12 5.69
CA PRO A 50 3.42 13.02 5.17
C PRO A 50 2.66 12.40 3.99
N VAL A 51 1.56 13.04 3.61
CA VAL A 51 0.83 12.69 2.38
C VAL A 51 1.79 12.75 1.18
N GLY A 52 1.76 11.71 0.35
CA GLY A 52 2.67 11.56 -0.79
C GLY A 52 3.98 10.86 -0.46
N GLY A 53 4.29 10.65 0.83
CA GLY A 53 5.50 9.94 1.26
C GLY A 53 5.25 8.48 1.63
N ALA A 54 4.00 8.02 1.60
CA ALA A 54 3.66 6.66 1.97
C ALA A 54 3.93 5.66 0.84
N GLY A 55 4.52 4.55 1.18
CA GLY A 55 4.82 3.46 0.26
C GLY A 55 5.28 2.23 1.02
N PRO A 56 5.71 1.18 0.31
CA PRO A 56 6.14 -0.07 0.98
C PRO A 56 7.21 0.14 2.05
N LEU A 57 8.14 1.10 1.83
CA LEU A 57 9.17 1.39 2.83
C LEU A 57 8.60 1.96 4.13
N SER A 58 7.46 2.64 4.06
CA SER A 58 6.82 3.21 5.26
C SER A 58 6.36 2.15 6.25
N LEU A 59 6.16 0.91 5.79
CA LEU A 59 5.77 -0.20 6.66
C LEU A 59 6.85 -0.59 7.67
N MET A 60 8.08 -0.11 7.50
CA MET A 60 9.12 -0.25 8.53
C MET A 60 8.74 0.46 9.83
N SER A 61 7.89 1.47 9.77
CA SER A 61 7.39 2.18 10.95
C SER A 61 6.24 1.45 11.66
N ASP A 62 5.61 0.49 10.99
CA ASP A 62 4.48 -0.26 11.53
C ASP A 62 4.98 -1.52 12.25
N THR A 63 5.67 -1.31 13.37
CA THR A 63 6.30 -2.41 14.14
C THR A 63 5.28 -3.32 14.80
N ASP A 64 4.05 -2.84 15.03
CA ASP A 64 2.97 -3.63 15.63
C ASP A 64 2.19 -4.47 14.60
N GLY A 65 2.49 -4.33 13.32
CA GLY A 65 1.83 -5.11 12.27
C GLY A 65 0.36 -4.76 12.07
N ARG A 66 -0.02 -3.49 12.25
CA ARG A 66 -1.41 -3.04 12.12
C ARG A 66 -1.85 -2.84 10.69
N VAL A 67 -0.90 -2.66 9.77
CA VAL A 67 -1.16 -2.33 8.37
C VAL A 67 -0.84 -3.53 7.49
N GLU A 68 -1.81 -3.92 6.67
CA GLU A 68 -1.63 -4.97 5.68
C GLU A 68 -0.97 -4.40 4.42
N ALA A 69 0.05 -5.08 3.91
CA ALA A 69 0.66 -4.75 2.62
C ALA A 69 -0.14 -5.40 1.50
N VAL A 70 -0.71 -4.60 0.60
CA VAL A 70 -1.51 -5.08 -0.53
C VAL A 70 -0.83 -4.66 -1.83
N ILE A 71 -0.66 -5.61 -2.74
CA ILE A 71 -0.02 -5.41 -4.04
C ILE A 71 -1.05 -5.62 -5.15
N ASP A 72 -1.15 -4.66 -6.06
CA ASP A 72 -1.99 -4.80 -7.25
C ASP A 72 -1.35 -5.79 -8.24
N SER A 73 -2.12 -6.79 -8.67
CA SER A 73 -1.65 -7.81 -9.60
C SER A 73 -1.25 -7.27 -10.97
N ASP A 74 -1.64 -6.04 -11.32
CA ASP A 74 -1.24 -5.40 -12.58
C ASP A 74 0.23 -4.94 -12.57
N LEU A 75 0.88 -4.93 -11.41
CA LEU A 75 2.30 -4.61 -11.33
C LEU A 75 3.13 -5.81 -11.78
N ASP A 76 4.11 -5.55 -12.66
CA ASP A 76 5.05 -6.56 -13.12
C ASP A 76 6.11 -6.83 -12.04
N SER A 77 6.24 -8.07 -11.61
CA SER A 77 7.20 -8.45 -10.56
C SER A 77 8.66 -8.19 -10.94
N ASP A 78 8.97 -8.18 -12.24
CA ASP A 78 10.33 -7.95 -12.74
C ASP A 78 10.64 -6.47 -12.97
N ALA A 79 9.63 -5.60 -12.93
CA ALA A 79 9.81 -4.18 -13.14
C ALA A 79 10.33 -3.47 -11.90
N GLU A 80 11.08 -2.39 -12.10
CA GLU A 80 11.40 -1.46 -11.03
C GLU A 80 10.22 -0.52 -10.79
N VAL A 81 9.93 -0.25 -9.53
CA VAL A 81 8.92 0.71 -9.12
C VAL A 81 9.57 1.84 -8.35
N ALA A 82 9.10 3.05 -8.59
CA ALA A 82 9.54 4.22 -7.82
C ALA A 82 8.71 4.27 -6.53
N VAL A 83 9.38 4.08 -5.39
CA VAL A 83 8.72 4.08 -4.08
C VAL A 83 9.15 5.31 -3.28
N PRO A 84 8.20 6.00 -2.61
CA PRO A 84 8.55 7.14 -1.77
C PRO A 84 9.41 6.72 -0.58
N VAL A 85 10.33 7.60 -0.19
CA VAL A 85 11.19 7.39 0.98
C VAL A 85 10.79 8.42 2.04
N PHE A 86 9.65 8.20 2.68
CA PHE A 86 9.09 9.07 3.73
C PHE A 86 8.95 10.54 3.32
N SER A 87 8.84 10.80 2.02
CA SER A 87 8.77 12.15 1.47
C SER A 87 8.17 12.11 0.07
N PRO A 88 7.33 13.08 -0.31
CA PRO A 88 6.84 13.19 -1.69
C PRO A 88 7.92 13.66 -2.67
N ALA A 89 9.08 14.09 -2.16
CA ALA A 89 10.18 14.62 -2.98
C ALA A 89 11.32 13.63 -3.17
N MET A 90 11.29 12.47 -2.52
CA MET A 90 12.37 11.48 -2.59
C MET A 90 11.82 10.11 -2.91
N TYR A 91 12.39 9.46 -3.92
CA TYR A 91 11.97 8.13 -4.38
C TYR A 91 13.17 7.21 -4.54
N ALA A 92 12.96 5.94 -4.25
CA ALA A 92 13.91 4.88 -4.58
C ALA A 92 13.32 4.00 -5.68
N ALA A 93 14.15 3.60 -6.65
CA ALA A 93 13.73 2.64 -7.67
C ALA A 93 14.11 1.23 -7.18
N ILE A 94 13.11 0.41 -6.93
CA ILE A 94 13.29 -0.94 -6.39
C ILE A 94 12.52 -1.92 -7.25
N ARG A 95 13.12 -3.08 -7.57
CA ARG A 95 12.41 -4.12 -8.27
C ARG A 95 11.26 -4.64 -7.41
N LEU A 96 10.09 -4.82 -8.02
CA LEU A 96 8.92 -5.24 -7.27
C LEU A 96 9.14 -6.58 -6.55
N SER A 97 9.77 -7.54 -7.20
CA SER A 97 10.05 -8.83 -6.57
C SER A 97 10.96 -8.70 -5.33
N ASP A 98 11.86 -7.73 -5.30
CA ASP A 98 12.67 -7.47 -4.11
C ASP A 98 11.82 -6.88 -2.98
N ILE A 99 10.79 -6.10 -3.31
CA ILE A 99 9.85 -5.60 -2.31
C ILE A 99 8.99 -6.73 -1.75
N THR A 100 8.39 -7.53 -2.62
CA THR A 100 7.41 -8.56 -2.21
C THR A 100 8.07 -9.76 -1.56
N ASP A 101 9.25 -10.18 -2.05
CA ASP A 101 9.88 -11.43 -1.64
C ASP A 101 10.96 -11.23 -0.56
N ARG A 102 11.50 -10.04 -0.42
CA ARG A 102 12.60 -9.74 0.49
C ARG A 102 12.24 -8.68 1.52
N LEU A 103 11.91 -7.46 1.08
CA LEU A 103 11.68 -6.33 2.00
C LEU A 103 10.48 -6.59 2.92
N LEU A 104 9.32 -6.86 2.35
CA LEU A 104 8.09 -6.98 3.14
C LEU A 104 8.13 -8.17 4.10
N PRO A 105 8.59 -9.37 3.70
CA PRO A 105 8.77 -10.45 4.67
C PRO A 105 9.78 -10.13 5.77
N ALA A 106 10.88 -9.43 5.43
CA ALA A 106 11.92 -9.08 6.41
C ALA A 106 11.41 -8.14 7.51
N ILE A 107 10.41 -7.32 7.22
CA ILE A 107 9.79 -6.40 8.18
C ILE A 107 8.44 -6.94 8.69
N ALA A 108 8.22 -8.24 8.57
CA ALA A 108 7.01 -8.94 9.05
C ALA A 108 5.69 -8.42 8.43
N HIS A 109 5.74 -8.03 7.15
CA HIS A 109 4.59 -7.60 6.38
C HIS A 109 4.46 -8.41 5.08
N PRO A 110 4.25 -9.75 5.17
CA PRO A 110 4.09 -10.54 3.96
C PRO A 110 2.93 -10.01 3.13
N PRO A 111 3.14 -9.74 1.82
CA PRO A 111 2.14 -9.05 1.03
C PRO A 111 0.98 -9.96 0.61
N VAL A 112 -0.17 -9.32 0.40
CA VAL A 112 -1.32 -9.94 -0.25
C VAL A 112 -1.45 -9.33 -1.64
N THR A 113 -1.45 -10.14 -2.68
CA THR A 113 -1.65 -9.68 -4.05
C THR A 113 -3.11 -9.83 -4.42
N ILE A 114 -3.71 -8.76 -4.94
CA ILE A 114 -5.11 -8.75 -5.34
C ILE A 114 -5.27 -8.21 -6.76
N GLU A 115 -6.37 -8.58 -7.39
CA GLU A 115 -6.80 -7.99 -8.66
C GLU A 115 -7.84 -6.91 -8.37
N MET A 116 -7.58 -5.69 -8.85
CA MET A 116 -8.53 -4.59 -8.80
C MET A 116 -9.10 -4.39 -10.20
N SER A 117 -10.29 -4.93 -10.44
CA SER A 117 -10.89 -4.99 -11.77
C SER A 117 -11.31 -3.63 -12.29
N ALA A 118 -10.97 -3.35 -13.56
CA ALA A 118 -11.35 -2.13 -14.25
C ALA A 118 -12.88 -1.97 -14.43
N GLU A 119 -13.65 -3.04 -14.33
CA GLU A 119 -15.11 -2.97 -14.46
C GLU A 119 -15.79 -2.17 -13.35
N PHE A 120 -15.07 -1.95 -12.22
CA PHE A 120 -15.58 -1.13 -11.12
C PHE A 120 -15.17 0.34 -11.24
N ALA A 121 -14.37 0.69 -12.24
CA ALA A 121 -13.85 2.05 -12.41
C ALA A 121 -14.93 3.07 -12.85
#